data_fd49324eab231351d111943fd4812aaf
#
_entry.id   fd49324eab231351d111943fd4812aaf
#
_cell.length_a   1.000
_cell.length_b   1.000
_cell.length_c   1.000
_cell.angle_alpha   90.00
_cell.angle_beta   90.00
_cell.angle_gamma   90.00
#
_symmetry.space_group_name_H-M   'P 1'
#
loop_
_entity.id
_entity.type
_entity.pdbx_description
1 polymer ?
#
loop_
_entity_poly.entity_id
_entity_poly.type
_entity_poly.pdbx_seq_one_letter_code
_entity_poly.pdbx_strand_id
1 'polypeptide(L)'
;MPETLKKMRLDKFLTQAAELTRSEAKQKIKKGSVTVDGEVVKKAEMKVSSEDAICLDGEVVTYEKYRYIMLHKPAGVVSATEDAQCQTVLDLITEGRKGLFPVGRLDKDTEGLLLLTNDGALAHNLLSPRKHVDKTYRVRAGKPLSAEDIHRLESGLEIGDDKPTAPAKAVLTEDGDLLLTIHEGRFHQVKRMLQAIGNQVLTLERIRFGSLSLDPALSRGDYRALTEDEIKHLRIKE
;
A
#
# COMPACT_ATOMS: atom_id res chain seq x y z
N MET A 1 -6.36 -6.06 20.11
CA MET A 1 -5.30 -6.75 20.86
C MET A 1 -4.25 -7.18 19.85
N PRO A 2 -2.97 -6.82 19.99
CA PRO A 2 -1.93 -7.37 19.14
C PRO A 2 -1.95 -8.90 19.26
N GLU A 3 -1.94 -9.58 18.13
CA GLU A 3 -1.91 -11.05 18.08
C GLU A 3 -0.62 -11.53 18.78
N THR A 4 -0.75 -12.21 19.90
CA THR A 4 0.39 -12.74 20.67
C THR A 4 1.25 -13.60 19.74
N LEU A 5 2.47 -13.19 19.52
CA LEU A 5 3.42 -13.90 18.67
C LEU A 5 3.63 -15.30 19.22
N LYS A 6 3.35 -16.33 18.43
CA LYS A 6 3.83 -17.69 18.74
C LYS A 6 5.33 -17.64 18.92
N LYS A 7 5.85 -18.19 20.03
CA LYS A 7 7.28 -18.26 20.32
C LYS A 7 8.10 -18.64 19.09
N MET A 8 9.01 -17.78 18.68
CA MET A 8 9.91 -18.02 17.55
C MET A 8 11.37 -18.04 18.01
N ARG A 9 12.26 -18.54 17.18
CA ARG A 9 13.70 -18.51 17.48
C ARG A 9 14.23 -17.07 17.42
N LEU A 10 15.15 -16.72 18.31
CA LEU A 10 15.77 -15.39 18.40
C LEU A 10 16.49 -15.00 17.10
N ASP A 11 17.19 -15.94 16.43
CA ASP A 11 17.81 -15.67 15.14
C ASP A 11 16.76 -15.29 14.05
N LYS A 12 15.60 -15.95 14.06
CA LYS A 12 14.50 -15.62 13.16
C LYS A 12 13.84 -14.28 13.52
N PHE A 13 13.65 -14.01 14.81
CA PHE A 13 13.13 -12.74 15.28
C PHE A 13 13.97 -11.57 14.75
N LEU A 14 15.29 -11.62 14.96
CA LEU A 14 16.20 -10.56 14.51
C LEU A 14 16.24 -10.41 12.98
N THR A 15 16.12 -11.51 12.23
CA THR A 15 16.04 -11.41 10.75
C THR A 15 14.78 -10.70 10.26
N GLN A 16 13.72 -10.72 11.04
CA GLN A 16 12.44 -10.12 10.68
C GLN A 16 12.28 -8.71 11.24
N ALA A 17 12.82 -8.47 12.44
CA ALA A 17 12.64 -7.23 13.18
C ALA A 17 13.76 -6.21 12.94
N ALA A 18 15.01 -6.68 12.71
CA ALA A 18 16.19 -5.82 12.53
C ALA A 18 16.80 -5.90 11.12
N GLU A 19 16.07 -6.46 10.14
CA GLU A 19 16.49 -6.61 8.73
C GLU A 19 17.84 -7.34 8.49
N LEU A 20 18.32 -8.06 9.48
CA LEU A 20 19.56 -8.83 9.39
C LEU A 20 19.39 -10.06 8.51
N THR A 21 20.47 -10.51 7.90
CA THR A 21 20.55 -11.88 7.38
C THR A 21 20.61 -12.87 8.54
N ARG A 22 20.28 -14.13 8.29
CA ARG A 22 20.35 -15.18 9.33
C ARG A 22 21.75 -15.39 9.86
N SER A 23 22.78 -15.19 9.04
CA SER A 23 24.19 -15.26 9.43
C SER A 23 24.57 -14.12 10.34
N GLU A 24 24.20 -12.88 9.99
CA GLU A 24 24.46 -11.69 10.81
C GLU A 24 23.76 -11.78 12.16
N ALA A 25 22.47 -12.17 12.19
CA ALA A 25 21.74 -12.38 13.43
C ALA A 25 22.45 -13.36 14.38
N LYS A 26 22.89 -14.53 13.85
CA LYS A 26 23.64 -15.50 14.63
C LYS A 26 24.98 -14.94 15.13
N GLN A 27 25.69 -14.16 14.29
CA GLN A 27 26.96 -13.54 14.66
C GLN A 27 26.78 -12.50 15.77
N LYS A 28 25.76 -11.63 15.68
CA LYS A 28 25.41 -10.64 16.71
C LYS A 28 25.05 -11.31 18.06
N ILE A 29 24.24 -12.38 18.01
CA ILE A 29 23.90 -13.17 19.21
C ILE A 29 25.16 -13.76 19.84
N LYS A 30 26.03 -14.41 19.03
CA LYS A 30 27.26 -15.03 19.53
C LYS A 30 28.23 -14.02 20.14
N LYS A 31 28.31 -12.80 19.60
CA LYS A 31 29.14 -11.70 20.11
C LYS A 31 28.59 -11.09 21.42
N GLY A 32 27.37 -11.42 21.81
CA GLY A 32 26.73 -10.86 23.01
C GLY A 32 26.11 -9.47 22.81
N SER A 33 25.88 -9.08 21.54
CA SER A 33 25.22 -7.82 21.17
C SER A 33 23.69 -7.85 21.39
N VAL A 34 23.14 -8.98 21.83
CA VAL A 34 21.68 -9.16 21.97
C VAL A 34 21.34 -9.44 23.43
N THR A 35 20.39 -8.71 23.96
CA THR A 35 19.80 -8.98 25.28
C THR A 35 18.33 -9.36 25.13
N VAL A 36 17.84 -10.20 26.02
CA VAL A 36 16.43 -10.54 26.21
C VAL A 36 16.10 -10.31 27.66
N ASP A 37 15.14 -9.47 27.96
CA ASP A 37 14.76 -9.05 29.33
C ASP A 37 15.96 -8.52 30.16
N GLY A 38 16.88 -7.82 29.46
CA GLY A 38 18.09 -7.26 30.08
C GLY A 38 19.28 -8.21 30.18
N GLU A 39 19.10 -9.51 29.92
CA GLU A 39 20.19 -10.50 30.03
C GLU A 39 20.80 -10.78 28.64
N VAL A 40 22.16 -10.85 28.59
CA VAL A 40 22.89 -11.18 27.37
C VAL A 40 22.64 -12.63 26.96
N VAL A 41 22.13 -12.83 25.75
CA VAL A 41 21.83 -14.15 25.18
C VAL A 41 22.86 -14.52 24.10
N LYS A 42 23.42 -15.75 24.18
CA LYS A 42 24.35 -16.31 23.18
C LYS A 42 23.81 -17.50 22.41
N LYS A 43 22.56 -17.92 22.68
CA LYS A 43 21.90 -19.06 22.01
C LYS A 43 20.92 -18.57 20.97
N ALA A 44 21.27 -18.74 19.68
CA ALA A 44 20.45 -18.28 18.54
C ALA A 44 19.10 -19.00 18.43
N GLU A 45 18.99 -20.21 18.94
CA GLU A 45 17.79 -21.04 18.97
C GLU A 45 16.85 -20.74 20.14
N MET A 46 17.22 -19.86 21.07
CA MET A 46 16.35 -19.44 22.17
C MET A 46 15.00 -18.98 21.58
N LYS A 47 13.92 -19.40 22.22
CA LYS A 47 12.57 -19.03 21.80
C LYS A 47 12.15 -17.76 22.52
N VAL A 48 11.74 -16.76 21.74
CA VAL A 48 11.27 -15.46 22.19
C VAL A 48 9.86 -15.19 21.69
N SER A 49 9.16 -14.29 22.36
CA SER A 49 7.81 -13.82 22.05
C SER A 49 7.79 -12.30 21.86
N SER A 50 6.64 -11.74 21.54
CA SER A 50 6.45 -10.28 21.46
C SER A 50 6.40 -9.60 22.84
N GLU A 51 6.35 -10.39 23.92
CA GLU A 51 6.31 -9.88 25.30
C GLU A 51 7.72 -9.70 25.87
N ASP A 52 8.72 -10.37 25.27
CA ASP A 52 10.10 -10.30 25.72
C ASP A 52 10.74 -8.97 25.24
N ALA A 53 11.43 -8.26 26.14
CA ALA A 53 12.16 -7.04 25.81
C ALA A 53 13.48 -7.39 25.12
N ILE A 54 13.52 -7.31 23.80
CA ILE A 54 14.71 -7.66 23.01
C ILE A 54 15.44 -6.39 22.57
N CYS A 55 16.75 -6.33 22.91
CA CYS A 55 17.61 -5.25 22.41
C CYS A 55 18.73 -5.83 21.54
N LEU A 56 19.10 -5.07 20.53
CA LEU A 56 20.26 -5.31 19.66
C LEU A 56 21.19 -4.11 19.74
N ASP A 57 22.46 -4.33 20.09
CA ASP A 57 23.47 -3.27 20.30
C ASP A 57 22.99 -2.17 21.27
N GLY A 58 22.11 -2.50 22.23
CA GLY A 58 21.53 -1.58 23.20
C GLY A 58 20.21 -0.90 22.79
N GLU A 59 19.78 -1.03 21.55
CA GLU A 59 18.52 -0.50 21.06
C GLU A 59 17.40 -1.53 21.09
N VAL A 60 16.20 -1.11 21.50
CA VAL A 60 15.02 -1.98 21.57
C VAL A 60 14.59 -2.36 20.16
N VAL A 61 14.45 -3.67 19.91
CA VAL A 61 13.98 -4.22 18.65
C VAL A 61 12.55 -4.71 18.81
N THR A 62 11.61 -4.06 18.16
CA THR A 62 10.20 -4.46 18.12
C THR A 62 9.91 -5.30 16.88
N TYR A 63 9.11 -6.35 17.05
CA TYR A 63 8.67 -7.20 15.96
C TYR A 63 7.25 -6.86 15.57
N GLU A 64 7.09 -6.36 14.36
CA GLU A 64 5.79 -6.20 13.72
C GLU A 64 5.60 -7.30 12.68
N LYS A 65 4.62 -8.18 12.94
CA LYS A 65 4.28 -9.28 12.02
C LYS A 65 3.85 -8.75 10.65
N TYR A 66 3.08 -7.69 10.65
CA TYR A 66 2.57 -7.05 9.45
C TYR A 66 2.87 -5.56 9.49
N ARG A 67 3.30 -5.05 8.36
CA ARG A 67 3.51 -3.62 8.12
C ARG A 67 2.48 -3.11 7.12
N TYR A 68 2.02 -1.89 7.33
CA TYR A 68 1.06 -1.22 6.48
C TYR A 68 1.52 0.21 6.26
N ILE A 69 1.85 0.54 5.02
CA ILE A 69 2.43 1.83 4.67
C ILE A 69 1.53 2.50 3.64
N MET A 70 1.14 3.74 3.92
CA MET A 70 0.55 4.64 2.94
C MET A 70 1.69 5.36 2.23
N LEU A 71 1.80 5.16 0.93
CA LEU A 71 2.72 5.88 0.06
C LEU A 71 1.92 6.87 -0.80
N HIS A 72 2.34 8.12 -0.86
CA HIS A 72 1.92 9.04 -1.92
C HIS A 72 2.81 8.79 -3.15
N LYS A 73 2.39 7.84 -3.99
CA LYS A 73 3.15 7.45 -5.17
C LYS A 73 3.32 8.63 -6.13
N PRO A 74 4.53 8.99 -6.53
CA PRO A 74 4.75 9.99 -7.58
C PRO A 74 4.58 9.39 -8.97
N ALA A 75 4.42 10.23 -9.98
CA ALA A 75 4.54 9.83 -11.38
C ALA A 75 5.99 9.38 -11.70
N GLY A 76 6.15 8.56 -12.73
CA GLY A 76 7.46 8.05 -13.18
C GLY A 76 7.92 6.76 -12.51
N VAL A 77 7.28 6.34 -11.41
CA VAL A 77 7.62 5.14 -10.61
C VAL A 77 6.63 4.02 -10.88
N VAL A 78 7.10 2.78 -10.98
CA VAL A 78 6.24 1.61 -11.24
C VAL A 78 5.79 0.94 -9.94
N SER A 79 4.54 0.45 -9.92
CA SER A 79 3.96 -0.31 -8.79
C SER A 79 4.42 -1.78 -8.85
N ALA A 80 5.69 -2.00 -8.59
CA ALA A 80 6.33 -3.32 -8.56
C ALA A 80 7.26 -3.44 -7.35
N THR A 81 7.64 -4.65 -7.00
CA THR A 81 8.66 -4.92 -5.96
C THR A 81 10.06 -4.78 -6.50
N GLU A 82 10.26 -5.13 -7.77
CA GLU A 82 11.53 -5.06 -8.50
C GLU A 82 11.23 -4.76 -9.97
N ASP A 83 12.10 -3.99 -10.61
CA ASP A 83 12.06 -3.71 -12.06
C ASP A 83 13.50 -3.43 -12.55
N ALA A 84 13.85 -3.97 -13.72
CA ALA A 84 15.21 -3.84 -14.26
C ALA A 84 15.49 -2.47 -14.93
N GLN A 85 14.46 -1.71 -15.27
CA GLN A 85 14.57 -0.48 -16.08
C GLN A 85 13.98 0.76 -15.39
N CYS A 86 13.07 0.56 -14.45
CA CYS A 86 12.31 1.64 -13.83
C CYS A 86 12.47 1.61 -12.32
N GLN A 87 12.52 2.78 -11.72
CA GLN A 87 12.40 2.92 -10.27
C GLN A 87 11.04 2.36 -9.82
N THR A 88 11.06 1.58 -8.76
CA THR A 88 9.87 0.95 -8.18
C THR A 88 9.38 1.71 -6.95
N VAL A 89 8.15 1.45 -6.55
CA VAL A 89 7.58 2.01 -5.30
C VAL A 89 8.33 1.54 -4.06
N LEU A 90 9.02 0.39 -4.09
CA LEU A 90 9.83 -0.07 -2.97
C LEU A 90 11.18 0.64 -2.87
N ASP A 91 11.68 1.22 -3.95
CA ASP A 91 12.92 2.00 -3.93
C ASP A 91 12.73 3.36 -3.23
N LEU A 92 11.48 3.78 -3.03
CA LEU A 92 11.15 4.98 -2.25
C LEU A 92 11.14 4.72 -0.73
N ILE A 93 11.06 3.45 -0.31
CA ILE A 93 11.00 3.07 1.10
C ILE A 93 12.42 2.88 1.62
N THR A 94 12.87 3.75 2.50
CA THR A 94 14.23 3.77 3.02
C THR A 94 14.46 2.74 4.11
N GLU A 95 13.43 2.43 4.92
CA GLU A 95 13.52 1.51 6.04
C GLU A 95 12.38 0.50 6.04
N GLY A 96 12.66 -0.72 6.46
CA GLY A 96 11.63 -1.74 6.65
C GLY A 96 10.97 -2.25 5.38
N ARG A 97 11.62 -2.12 4.22
CA ARG A 97 11.04 -2.53 2.93
C ARG A 97 10.95 -4.04 2.71
N LYS A 98 11.66 -4.83 3.53
CA LYS A 98 11.75 -6.29 3.35
C LYS A 98 10.39 -6.96 3.43
N GLY A 99 10.03 -7.67 2.37
CA GLY A 99 8.78 -8.41 2.26
C GLY A 99 7.54 -7.56 1.97
N LEU A 100 7.67 -6.23 1.84
CA LEU A 100 6.59 -5.37 1.39
C LEU A 100 6.29 -5.59 -0.10
N PHE A 101 5.03 -5.42 -0.46
CA PHE A 101 4.57 -5.36 -1.84
C PHE A 101 3.37 -4.41 -1.97
N PRO A 102 3.14 -3.84 -3.16
CA PRO A 102 2.02 -2.93 -3.38
C PRO A 102 0.68 -3.69 -3.42
N VAL A 103 -0.34 -3.13 -2.76
CA VAL A 103 -1.73 -3.61 -2.81
C VAL A 103 -2.42 -2.99 -4.03
N GLY A 104 -2.45 -3.75 -5.10
CA GLY A 104 -2.87 -3.28 -6.41
C GLY A 104 -1.77 -2.46 -7.09
N ARG A 105 -2.15 -1.88 -8.23
CA ARG A 105 -1.21 -1.15 -9.08
C ARG A 105 -1.80 0.19 -9.47
N LEU A 106 -0.97 1.21 -9.48
CA LEU A 106 -1.16 2.46 -10.20
C LEU A 106 -0.23 2.45 -11.41
N ASP A 107 -0.66 3.01 -12.51
CA ASP A 107 0.17 3.16 -13.71
C ASP A 107 1.40 4.00 -13.39
N LYS A 108 2.43 3.93 -14.25
CA LYS A 108 3.68 4.67 -14.06
C LYS A 108 3.46 6.18 -13.91
N ASP A 109 2.53 6.73 -14.68
CA ASP A 109 2.17 8.16 -14.69
C ASP A 109 1.01 8.52 -13.75
N THR A 110 0.39 7.55 -13.09
CA THR A 110 -0.66 7.77 -12.09
C THR A 110 -0.05 7.99 -10.71
N GLU A 111 -0.54 8.99 -10.01
CA GLU A 111 -0.10 9.41 -8.69
C GLU A 111 -1.06 9.00 -7.58
N GLY A 112 -0.68 9.29 -6.34
CA GLY A 112 -1.57 9.25 -5.19
C GLY A 112 -1.41 8.03 -4.28
N LEU A 113 -2.46 7.72 -3.54
CA LEU A 113 -2.46 6.72 -2.49
C LEU A 113 -2.16 5.32 -3.01
N LEU A 114 -1.07 4.75 -2.55
CA LEU A 114 -0.73 3.33 -2.73
C LEU A 114 -0.45 2.70 -1.37
N LEU A 115 -1.17 1.63 -1.05
CA LEU A 115 -0.92 0.83 0.14
C LEU A 115 0.18 -0.18 -0.16
N LEU A 116 1.21 -0.22 0.71
CA LEU A 116 2.23 -1.26 0.72
C LEU A 116 2.08 -2.09 1.98
N THR A 117 2.21 -3.40 1.90
CA THR A 117 2.12 -4.30 3.05
C THR A 117 2.84 -5.62 2.80
N ASN A 118 3.10 -6.39 3.85
CA ASN A 118 3.49 -7.79 3.83
C ASN A 118 2.35 -8.73 4.27
N ASP A 119 1.12 -8.21 4.47
CA ASP A 119 -0.08 -8.98 4.80
C ASP A 119 -0.79 -9.43 3.52
N GLY A 120 -0.39 -10.61 3.01
CA GLY A 120 -0.99 -11.18 1.79
C GLY A 120 -2.48 -11.48 1.91
N ALA A 121 -2.96 -11.81 3.10
CA ALA A 121 -4.38 -12.11 3.32
C ALA A 121 -5.24 -10.85 3.21
N LEU A 122 -4.80 -9.75 3.83
CA LEU A 122 -5.48 -8.45 3.70
C LEU A 122 -5.43 -7.95 2.26
N ALA A 123 -4.26 -8.01 1.61
CA ALA A 123 -4.10 -7.57 0.23
C ALA A 123 -5.02 -8.33 -0.73
N HIS A 124 -5.10 -9.67 -0.58
CA HIS A 124 -6.02 -10.49 -1.37
C HIS A 124 -7.48 -10.07 -1.17
N ASN A 125 -7.89 -9.81 0.06
CA ASN A 125 -9.24 -9.33 0.35
C ASN A 125 -9.54 -7.98 -0.29
N LEU A 126 -8.61 -7.01 -0.20
CA LEU A 126 -8.79 -5.66 -0.76
C LEU A 126 -8.80 -5.64 -2.30
N LEU A 127 -8.10 -6.60 -2.94
CA LEU A 127 -8.02 -6.67 -4.40
C LEU A 127 -9.07 -7.59 -5.03
N SER A 128 -9.78 -8.37 -4.23
CA SER A 128 -10.80 -9.30 -4.72
C SER A 128 -11.92 -8.55 -5.45
N PRO A 129 -12.21 -8.87 -6.73
CA PRO A 129 -13.32 -8.23 -7.46
C PRO A 129 -14.68 -8.38 -6.77
N ARG A 130 -14.87 -9.47 -6.00
CA ARG A 130 -16.10 -9.74 -5.25
C ARG A 130 -16.34 -8.79 -4.07
N LYS A 131 -15.30 -8.06 -3.65
CA LYS A 131 -15.39 -7.13 -2.50
C LYS A 131 -15.75 -5.71 -2.90
N HIS A 132 -15.71 -5.40 -4.19
CA HIS A 132 -16.08 -4.09 -4.72
C HIS A 132 -15.45 -2.90 -3.98
N VAL A 133 -14.17 -3.04 -3.58
CA VAL A 133 -13.47 -1.99 -2.82
C VAL A 133 -13.35 -0.73 -3.67
N ASP A 134 -13.96 0.35 -3.20
CA ASP A 134 -13.99 1.63 -3.86
C ASP A 134 -12.60 2.26 -4.01
N LYS A 135 -12.39 2.90 -5.14
CA LYS A 135 -11.19 3.67 -5.47
C LYS A 135 -11.64 5.01 -6.02
N THR A 136 -11.33 6.09 -5.32
CA THR A 136 -11.65 7.43 -5.79
C THR A 136 -10.42 8.10 -6.36
N TYR A 137 -10.57 8.60 -7.55
CA TYR A 137 -9.54 9.32 -8.29
C TYR A 137 -9.94 10.77 -8.47
N ARG A 138 -8.99 11.70 -8.26
CA ARG A 138 -9.05 13.06 -8.76
C ARG A 138 -8.49 13.05 -10.17
N VAL A 139 -9.27 13.53 -11.12
CA VAL A 139 -8.93 13.52 -12.54
C VAL A 139 -9.01 14.95 -13.08
N ARG A 140 -7.91 15.44 -13.60
CA ARG A 140 -7.94 16.63 -14.44
C ARG A 140 -8.14 16.22 -15.89
N ALA A 141 -9.29 16.57 -16.44
CA ALA A 141 -9.63 16.29 -17.83
C ALA A 141 -9.06 17.33 -18.79
N GLY A 142 -8.81 16.93 -20.04
CA GLY A 142 -8.30 17.84 -21.08
C GLY A 142 -9.30 18.89 -21.57
N LYS A 143 -10.61 18.60 -21.39
CA LYS A 143 -11.71 19.51 -21.74
C LYS A 143 -12.71 19.53 -20.56
N PRO A 144 -13.46 20.63 -20.40
CA PRO A 144 -14.57 20.67 -19.44
C PRO A 144 -15.55 19.51 -19.68
N LEU A 145 -16.04 18.93 -18.59
CA LEU A 145 -17.00 17.83 -18.65
C LEU A 145 -18.42 18.39 -18.55
N SER A 146 -19.29 17.94 -19.45
CA SER A 146 -20.70 18.26 -19.46
C SER A 146 -21.50 17.36 -18.52
N ALA A 147 -22.75 17.71 -18.20
CA ALA A 147 -23.66 16.85 -17.45
C ALA A 147 -23.91 15.49 -18.16
N GLU A 148 -23.93 15.49 -19.49
CA GLU A 148 -24.03 14.25 -20.29
C GLU A 148 -22.80 13.36 -20.12
N ASP A 149 -21.59 13.92 -20.10
CA ASP A 149 -20.36 13.15 -19.84
C ASP A 149 -20.39 12.50 -18.46
N ILE A 150 -20.83 13.24 -17.46
CA ILE A 150 -20.99 12.72 -16.08
C ILE A 150 -21.99 11.56 -16.08
N HIS A 151 -23.16 11.73 -16.67
CA HIS A 151 -24.16 10.69 -16.76
C HIS A 151 -23.64 9.42 -17.46
N ARG A 152 -22.90 9.57 -18.55
CA ARG A 152 -22.27 8.45 -19.27
C ARG A 152 -21.24 7.72 -18.40
N LEU A 153 -20.39 8.46 -17.67
CA LEU A 153 -19.41 7.86 -16.72
C LEU A 153 -20.12 7.06 -15.61
N GLU A 154 -21.23 7.56 -15.09
CA GLU A 154 -21.99 6.90 -14.03
C GLU A 154 -22.76 5.68 -14.50
N SER A 155 -23.22 5.67 -15.74
CA SER A 155 -24.02 4.56 -16.30
C SER A 155 -23.18 3.34 -16.69
N GLY A 156 -21.85 3.52 -16.81
CA GLY A 156 -20.94 2.52 -17.37
C GLY A 156 -20.71 2.73 -18.87
N LEU A 157 -19.52 2.39 -19.33
CA LEU A 157 -19.01 2.69 -20.67
C LEU A 157 -18.35 1.47 -21.32
N GLU A 158 -18.54 1.35 -22.62
CA GLU A 158 -17.71 0.49 -23.47
C GLU A 158 -16.32 1.11 -23.59
N ILE A 159 -15.32 0.40 -23.09
CA ILE A 159 -13.92 0.85 -23.11
C ILE A 159 -13.01 -0.10 -23.89
N GLY A 160 -13.58 -0.92 -24.77
CA GLY A 160 -12.87 -1.90 -25.60
C GLY A 160 -12.58 -3.23 -24.91
N ASP A 161 -13.25 -3.54 -23.80
CA ASP A 161 -13.27 -4.85 -23.16
C ASP A 161 -14.56 -5.62 -23.54
N ASP A 162 -14.65 -6.91 -23.17
CA ASP A 162 -15.82 -7.76 -23.49
C ASP A 162 -17.13 -7.25 -22.87
N LYS A 163 -17.05 -6.44 -21.81
CA LYS A 163 -18.21 -5.89 -21.10
C LYS A 163 -17.99 -4.42 -20.79
N PRO A 164 -19.06 -3.61 -20.75
CA PRO A 164 -19.00 -2.24 -20.25
C PRO A 164 -18.37 -2.17 -18.85
N THR A 165 -17.89 -1.00 -18.46
CA THR A 165 -17.49 -0.76 -17.07
C THR A 165 -18.71 -0.86 -16.16
N ALA A 166 -18.47 -1.25 -14.90
CA ALA A 166 -19.50 -1.11 -13.89
C ALA A 166 -19.87 0.39 -13.70
N PRO A 167 -21.10 0.67 -13.20
CA PRO A 167 -21.50 2.01 -12.80
C PRO A 167 -20.46 2.65 -11.87
N ALA A 168 -20.20 3.94 -12.07
CA ALA A 168 -19.27 4.72 -11.26
C ALA A 168 -20.00 5.87 -10.57
N LYS A 169 -19.34 6.51 -9.59
CA LYS A 169 -19.80 7.79 -9.05
C LYS A 169 -18.90 8.89 -9.58
N ALA A 170 -19.49 9.91 -10.19
CA ALA A 170 -18.75 11.00 -10.81
C ALA A 170 -19.25 12.35 -10.25
N VAL A 171 -18.34 13.16 -9.69
CA VAL A 171 -18.66 14.45 -9.09
C VAL A 171 -17.64 15.47 -9.56
N LEU A 172 -18.10 16.61 -10.09
CA LEU A 172 -17.23 17.74 -10.40
C LEU A 172 -16.95 18.56 -9.14
N THR A 173 -15.69 18.91 -8.95
CA THR A 173 -15.27 19.87 -7.91
C THR A 173 -15.49 21.31 -8.41
N GLU A 174 -15.44 22.27 -7.49
CA GLU A 174 -15.51 23.70 -7.81
C GLU A 174 -14.38 24.15 -8.77
N ASP A 175 -13.20 23.50 -8.69
CA ASP A 175 -12.04 23.75 -9.54
C ASP A 175 -12.16 23.08 -10.94
N GLY A 176 -13.25 22.35 -11.18
CA GLY A 176 -13.49 21.64 -12.45
C GLY A 176 -12.77 20.28 -12.58
N ASP A 177 -12.09 19.80 -11.54
CA ASP A 177 -11.56 18.44 -11.50
C ASP A 177 -12.73 17.44 -11.31
N LEU A 178 -12.59 16.24 -11.85
CA LEU A 178 -13.53 15.14 -11.66
C LEU A 178 -13.08 14.25 -10.49
N LEU A 179 -13.96 14.04 -9.53
CA LEU A 179 -13.84 12.95 -8.55
C LEU A 179 -14.59 11.74 -9.08
N LEU A 180 -13.85 10.73 -9.54
CA LEU A 180 -14.39 9.49 -10.09
C LEU A 180 -14.15 8.33 -9.13
N THR A 181 -15.23 7.73 -8.61
CA THR A 181 -15.15 6.53 -7.76
C THR A 181 -15.59 5.31 -8.55
N ILE A 182 -14.70 4.32 -8.61
CA ILE A 182 -14.92 3.01 -9.25
C ILE A 182 -14.62 1.90 -8.25
N HIS A 183 -15.27 0.73 -8.39
CA HIS A 183 -15.04 -0.45 -7.53
C HIS A 183 -14.39 -1.63 -8.29
N GLU A 184 -14.01 -1.44 -9.52
CA GLU A 184 -13.21 -2.37 -10.31
C GLU A 184 -11.82 -1.76 -10.61
N GLY A 185 -10.97 -2.45 -11.34
CA GLY A 185 -9.61 -1.98 -11.63
C GLY A 185 -9.07 -2.64 -12.89
N ARG A 186 -9.65 -2.29 -14.04
CA ARG A 186 -9.18 -2.77 -15.35
C ARG A 186 -7.94 -1.98 -15.78
N PHE A 187 -7.21 -2.54 -16.72
CA PHE A 187 -6.03 -1.88 -17.29
C PHE A 187 -6.37 -0.48 -17.85
N HIS A 188 -5.69 0.54 -17.34
CA HIS A 188 -5.88 1.96 -17.70
C HIS A 188 -7.36 2.42 -17.67
N GLN A 189 -8.17 1.88 -16.77
CA GLN A 189 -9.63 2.04 -16.81
C GLN A 189 -10.08 3.50 -16.87
N VAL A 190 -9.63 4.35 -15.94
CA VAL A 190 -10.05 5.76 -15.88
C VAL A 190 -9.67 6.49 -17.16
N LYS A 191 -8.46 6.25 -17.70
CA LYS A 191 -8.00 6.86 -18.96
C LYS A 191 -8.88 6.47 -20.15
N ARG A 192 -9.21 5.17 -20.24
CA ARG A 192 -10.08 4.64 -21.29
C ARG A 192 -11.52 5.12 -21.15
N MET A 193 -12.02 5.31 -19.91
CA MET A 193 -13.34 5.90 -19.67
C MET A 193 -13.40 7.34 -20.18
N LEU A 194 -12.39 8.18 -19.88
CA LEU A 194 -12.33 9.55 -20.39
C LEU A 194 -12.22 9.56 -21.92
N GLN A 195 -11.43 8.66 -22.50
CA GLN A 195 -11.30 8.52 -23.95
C GLN A 195 -12.64 8.12 -24.61
N ALA A 196 -13.43 7.25 -24.00
CA ALA A 196 -14.72 6.79 -24.52
C ALA A 196 -15.77 7.92 -24.58
N ILE A 197 -15.64 8.97 -23.76
CA ILE A 197 -16.46 10.18 -23.83
C ILE A 197 -15.83 11.29 -24.68
N GLY A 198 -14.73 11.02 -25.43
CA GLY A 198 -14.06 11.99 -26.31
C GLY A 198 -13.18 13.01 -25.56
N ASN A 199 -12.75 12.66 -24.36
CA ASN A 199 -11.87 13.46 -23.50
C ASN A 199 -10.53 12.73 -23.26
N GLN A 200 -9.63 13.34 -22.50
CA GLN A 200 -8.35 12.76 -22.10
C GLN A 200 -8.04 13.10 -20.65
N VAL A 201 -7.22 12.29 -20.02
CA VAL A 201 -6.69 12.53 -18.67
C VAL A 201 -5.40 13.34 -18.79
N LEU A 202 -5.33 14.51 -18.16
CA LEU A 202 -4.10 15.30 -17.99
C LEU A 202 -3.34 14.89 -16.74
N THR A 203 -4.05 14.76 -15.60
CA THR A 203 -3.49 14.24 -14.36
C THR A 203 -4.45 13.25 -13.72
N LEU A 204 -3.90 12.23 -13.08
CA LEU A 204 -4.65 11.17 -12.42
C LEU A 204 -4.02 10.87 -11.06
N GLU A 205 -4.76 11.13 -10.01
CA GLU A 205 -4.32 10.91 -8.65
C GLU A 205 -5.35 10.08 -7.87
N ARG A 206 -4.96 8.94 -7.33
CA ARG A 206 -5.85 8.17 -6.44
C ARG A 206 -5.84 8.79 -5.04
N ILE A 207 -6.94 9.37 -4.64
CA ILE A 207 -7.08 10.05 -3.33
C ILE A 207 -7.73 9.16 -2.28
N ARG A 208 -8.38 8.04 -2.67
CA ARG A 208 -9.01 7.10 -1.73
C ARG A 208 -8.92 5.66 -2.23
N PHE A 209 -8.72 4.74 -1.27
CA PHE A 209 -8.75 3.30 -1.50
C PHE A 209 -9.45 2.61 -0.33
N GLY A 210 -10.69 2.12 -0.56
CA GLY A 210 -11.58 1.65 0.49
C GLY A 210 -11.79 2.71 1.57
N SER A 211 -11.52 2.34 2.82
CA SER A 211 -11.62 3.25 3.98
C SER A 211 -10.46 4.25 4.08
N LEU A 212 -9.36 4.05 3.35
CA LEU A 212 -8.19 4.94 3.41
C LEU A 212 -8.39 6.17 2.54
N SER A 213 -8.08 7.33 3.07
CA SER A 213 -7.90 8.59 2.33
C SER A 213 -6.43 8.96 2.29
N LEU A 214 -5.97 9.51 1.17
CA LEU A 214 -4.61 10.03 1.06
C LEU A 214 -4.40 11.13 2.10
N ASP A 215 -3.33 11.01 2.87
CA ASP A 215 -2.98 12.01 3.87
C ASP A 215 -2.49 13.28 3.16
N PRO A 216 -3.16 14.42 3.35
CA PRO A 216 -2.78 15.67 2.69
C PRO A 216 -1.42 16.21 3.14
N ALA A 217 -0.88 15.73 4.27
CA ALA A 217 0.45 16.10 4.75
C ALA A 217 1.58 15.37 4.03
N LEU A 218 1.29 14.26 3.31
CA LEU A 218 2.30 13.55 2.54
C LEU A 218 2.57 14.23 1.20
N SER A 219 3.81 14.64 0.98
CA SER A 219 4.25 15.06 -0.35
C SER A 219 4.41 13.85 -1.28
N ARG A 220 4.49 14.08 -2.59
CA ARG A 220 4.74 13.01 -3.57
C ARG A 220 6.10 12.35 -3.32
N GLY A 221 6.10 11.04 -3.17
CA GLY A 221 7.25 10.24 -2.79
C GLY A 221 7.36 9.95 -1.29
N ASP A 222 6.65 10.71 -0.45
CA ASP A 222 6.63 10.47 0.99
C ASP A 222 5.71 9.33 1.36
N TYR A 223 6.01 8.72 2.50
CA TYR A 223 5.22 7.62 3.04
C TYR A 223 5.15 7.69 4.57
N ARG A 224 4.15 7.03 5.15
CA ARG A 224 4.03 6.81 6.58
C ARG A 224 3.41 5.45 6.89
N ALA A 225 3.63 4.98 8.09
CA ALA A 225 2.87 3.84 8.60
C ALA A 225 1.38 4.23 8.74
N LEU A 226 0.49 3.25 8.54
CA LEU A 226 -0.92 3.42 8.88
C LEU A 226 -1.09 3.46 10.40
N THR A 227 -2.06 4.24 10.85
CA THR A 227 -2.51 4.23 12.24
C THR A 227 -3.27 2.93 12.56
N GLU A 228 -3.38 2.58 13.84
CA GLU A 228 -4.16 1.40 14.26
C GLU A 228 -5.62 1.48 13.82
N ASP A 229 -6.21 2.68 13.84
CA ASP A 229 -7.58 2.90 13.39
C ASP A 229 -7.73 2.69 11.88
N GLU A 230 -6.79 3.16 11.07
CA GLU A 230 -6.76 2.91 9.62
C GLU A 230 -6.66 1.41 9.33
N ILE A 231 -5.78 0.70 10.02
CA ILE A 231 -5.63 -0.76 9.88
C ILE A 231 -6.91 -1.48 10.30
N LYS A 232 -7.53 -1.06 11.39
CA LYS A 232 -8.79 -1.62 11.88
C LYS A 232 -9.91 -1.46 10.85
N HIS A 233 -10.08 -0.25 10.28
CA HIS A 233 -11.08 0.02 9.26
C HIS A 233 -10.86 -0.76 7.95
N LEU A 234 -9.60 -0.97 7.55
CA LEU A 234 -9.28 -1.84 6.40
C LEU A 234 -9.66 -3.30 6.60
N ARG A 235 -9.70 -3.78 7.85
CA ARG A 235 -10.03 -5.17 8.20
C ARG A 235 -11.52 -5.41 8.43
N ILE A 236 -12.28 -4.36 8.68
CA ILE A 236 -13.73 -4.46 8.84
C ILE A 236 -14.31 -4.81 7.46
N LYS A 237 -15.07 -5.89 7.40
CA LYS A 237 -15.88 -6.23 6.23
C LYS A 237 -17.00 -5.19 6.13
N GLU A 238 -16.96 -4.34 5.12
CA GLU A 238 -18.17 -3.67 4.67
C GLU A 238 -19.14 -4.68 4.06
#